data_385d55ee639804c84e80ab3889e9cc8f
#
_entry.id   385d55ee639804c84e80ab3889e9cc8f
#
_cell.length_a   1.000
_cell.length_b   1.000
_cell.length_c   1.000
_cell.angle_alpha   90.00
_cell.angle_beta   90.00
_cell.angle_gamma   90.00
#
_symmetry.space_group_name_H-M   'P 1'
#
loop_
_entity.id
_entity.type
_entity.pdbx_description
1 polymer ?
#
loop_
_entity_poly.entity_id
_entity_poly.type
_entity_poly.pdbx_seq_one_letter_code
_entity_poly.pdbx_strand_id
1 'polypeptide(L)'
;CLYVACIDPYALNYNELSEFYQTYCQYISDVTFYLDVSGASYFDNLGVQYLDIYVEGSYVGTLLGNLGFSFIPDCDPPDPDAVNFSVQWDNNNAISNTSFTWTVRDGSDGFIYYQGTDLISANDCLTLGLSNKKIQEYLSSK
;
A
#
# COMPACT_ATOMS: atom_id res chain seq x y z
N CYS A 1 33.99 -17.44 0.64
CA CYS A 1 32.55 -17.16 0.85
C CYS A 1 32.15 -15.92 0.10
N LEU A 2 31.27 -16.11 -0.87
CA LEU A 2 30.69 -15.01 -1.57
C LEU A 2 29.59 -14.40 -0.70
N TYR A 3 29.83 -13.17 -0.27
CA TYR A 3 28.80 -12.41 0.44
C TYR A 3 27.86 -11.82 -0.59
N VAL A 4 26.66 -12.37 -0.64
CA VAL A 4 25.58 -11.77 -1.43
C VAL A 4 24.91 -10.74 -0.54
N ALA A 5 25.46 -9.54 -0.53
CA ALA A 5 24.93 -8.45 0.29
C ALA A 5 24.81 -7.20 -0.56
N CYS A 6 23.91 -6.34 -0.16
CA CYS A 6 23.64 -5.10 -0.86
C CYS A 6 24.44 -3.95 -0.23
N ILE A 7 25.05 -3.11 -1.05
CA ILE A 7 25.77 -1.93 -0.57
C ILE A 7 24.88 -0.69 -0.53
N ASP A 8 23.62 -0.80 -0.89
CA ASP A 8 22.66 0.29 -0.78
C ASP A 8 22.18 0.40 0.68
N PRO A 9 22.44 1.51 1.38
CA PRO A 9 22.03 1.65 2.79
C PRO A 9 20.52 1.62 3.01
N TYR A 10 19.73 1.78 1.97
CA TYR A 10 18.26 1.70 2.08
C TYR A 10 17.75 0.26 1.99
N ALA A 11 18.60 -0.70 1.63
CA ALA A 11 18.21 -2.08 1.47
C ALA A 11 18.11 -2.82 2.81
N LEU A 12 17.18 -3.77 2.87
CA LEU A 12 16.99 -4.63 4.04
C LEU A 12 18.23 -5.49 4.31
N ASN A 13 18.91 -5.94 3.26
CA ASN A 13 20.11 -6.75 3.34
C ASN A 13 21.40 -5.92 3.16
N TYR A 14 21.35 -4.66 3.61
CA TYR A 14 22.52 -3.77 3.54
C TYR A 14 23.69 -4.33 4.34
N ASN A 15 24.89 -4.29 3.75
CA ASN A 15 26.13 -4.61 4.43
C ASN A 15 27.23 -3.68 3.92
N GLU A 16 27.69 -2.77 4.77
CA GLU A 16 28.72 -1.78 4.42
C GLU A 16 30.09 -2.42 4.14
N LEU A 17 30.30 -3.66 4.62
CA LEU A 17 31.54 -4.41 4.41
C LEU A 17 31.53 -5.21 3.11
N SER A 18 30.47 -5.13 2.32
CA SER A 18 30.39 -5.83 1.05
C SER A 18 31.39 -5.19 0.05
N GLU A 19 32.38 -5.98 -0.35
CA GLU A 19 33.41 -5.53 -1.29
C GLU A 19 33.03 -5.79 -2.74
N PHE A 20 31.87 -6.42 -2.97
CA PHE A 20 31.48 -6.87 -4.29
C PHE A 20 30.25 -6.17 -4.80
N TYR A 21 30.00 -6.34 -6.08
CA TYR A 21 28.85 -5.77 -6.74
C TYR A 21 27.58 -6.12 -6.01
N GLN A 22 26.73 -5.13 -5.82
CA GLN A 22 25.39 -5.38 -5.35
C GLN A 22 24.60 -6.04 -6.47
N THR A 23 24.60 -7.36 -6.48
CA THR A 23 23.87 -8.12 -7.47
C THR A 23 22.44 -8.36 -7.03
N TYR A 24 22.11 -8.09 -5.76
CA TYR A 24 20.80 -8.43 -5.21
C TYR A 24 20.52 -7.59 -3.97
N CYS A 25 19.59 -6.65 -4.10
CA CYS A 25 19.17 -5.80 -3.01
C CYS A 25 17.71 -6.10 -2.66
N GLN A 26 17.41 -6.23 -1.37
CA GLN A 26 16.06 -6.44 -0.87
C GLN A 26 15.56 -5.16 -0.20
N TYR A 27 14.34 -4.76 -0.52
CA TYR A 27 13.73 -3.56 0.03
C TYR A 27 12.39 -3.87 0.65
N ILE A 28 12.02 -3.09 1.66
CA ILE A 28 10.72 -3.19 2.33
C ILE A 28 10.20 -1.79 2.61
N SER A 29 8.89 -1.65 2.55
CA SER A 29 8.20 -0.42 2.92
C SER A 29 6.80 -0.74 3.40
N ASP A 30 6.24 0.15 4.22
CA ASP A 30 4.91 -0.03 4.78
C ASP A 30 3.91 0.85 4.06
N VAL A 31 2.70 0.30 3.87
CA VAL A 31 1.58 1.00 3.26
C VAL A 31 0.39 0.93 4.21
N THR A 32 -0.28 2.04 4.39
CA THR A 32 -1.51 2.09 5.17
C THR A 32 -2.65 2.59 4.29
N PHE A 33 -3.69 1.76 4.15
CA PHE A 33 -4.90 2.11 3.40
C PHE A 33 -6.00 2.50 4.39
N TYR A 34 -6.72 3.56 4.09
CA TYR A 34 -7.80 4.04 4.95
C TYR A 34 -8.85 4.80 4.14
N LEU A 35 -10.04 4.98 4.72
CA LEU A 35 -11.04 5.87 4.16
C LEU A 35 -10.93 7.22 4.86
N ASP A 36 -10.95 8.31 4.11
CA ASP A 36 -11.15 9.61 4.75
C ASP A 36 -12.66 9.80 5.05
N VAL A 37 -13.00 10.92 5.68
CA VAL A 37 -14.39 11.18 6.06
C VAL A 37 -15.31 11.20 4.84
N SER A 38 -14.85 11.76 3.73
CA SER A 38 -15.66 11.83 2.50
C SER A 38 -15.87 10.46 1.88
N GLY A 39 -14.85 9.60 1.90
CA GLY A 39 -14.96 8.23 1.40
C GLY A 39 -15.91 7.40 2.24
N ALA A 40 -15.81 7.51 3.55
CA ALA A 40 -16.70 6.80 4.47
C ALA A 40 -18.16 7.24 4.29
N SER A 41 -18.40 8.54 4.09
CA SER A 41 -19.76 9.04 3.82
C SER A 41 -20.33 8.47 2.52
N TYR A 42 -19.50 8.36 1.49
CA TYR A 42 -19.91 7.78 0.21
C TYR A 42 -20.39 6.34 0.39
N PHE A 43 -19.60 5.51 1.07
CA PHE A 43 -19.96 4.11 1.26
C PHE A 43 -21.12 3.92 2.25
N ASP A 44 -21.19 4.75 3.28
CA ASP A 44 -22.30 4.71 4.22
C ASP A 44 -23.64 5.00 3.51
N ASN A 45 -23.64 5.99 2.62
CA ASN A 45 -24.84 6.32 1.82
C ASN A 45 -25.25 5.19 0.87
N LEU A 46 -24.30 4.40 0.40
CA LEU A 46 -24.58 3.25 -0.46
C LEU A 46 -24.94 1.99 0.32
N GLY A 47 -24.75 2.00 1.63
CA GLY A 47 -24.96 0.81 2.45
C GLY A 47 -23.87 -0.24 2.33
N VAL A 48 -22.69 0.15 1.87
CA VAL A 48 -21.54 -0.76 1.77
C VAL A 48 -20.91 -0.90 3.15
N GLN A 49 -20.87 -2.13 3.67
CA GLN A 49 -20.38 -2.38 5.03
C GLN A 49 -18.89 -2.69 5.08
N TYR A 50 -18.37 -3.40 4.07
CA TYR A 50 -16.99 -3.88 4.06
C TYR A 50 -16.34 -3.62 2.70
N LEU A 51 -15.09 -3.19 2.74
CA LEU A 51 -14.29 -2.95 1.54
C LEU A 51 -13.02 -3.77 1.63
N ASP A 52 -12.84 -4.69 0.70
CA ASP A 52 -11.65 -5.52 0.63
C ASP A 52 -10.57 -4.83 -0.19
N ILE A 53 -9.37 -4.78 0.35
CA ILE A 53 -8.21 -4.18 -0.28
C ILE A 53 -7.33 -5.30 -0.86
N TYR A 54 -6.96 -5.13 -2.13
CA TYR A 54 -6.07 -6.05 -2.84
C TYR A 54 -4.83 -5.29 -3.31
N VAL A 55 -3.67 -5.90 -3.17
CA VAL A 55 -2.41 -5.38 -3.71
C VAL A 55 -1.86 -6.42 -4.69
N GLU A 56 -1.64 -6.01 -5.92
CA GLU A 56 -1.18 -6.90 -7.00
C GLU A 56 -2.04 -8.17 -7.09
N GLY A 57 -3.35 -8.00 -6.90
CA GLY A 57 -4.30 -9.09 -6.98
C GLY A 57 -4.44 -9.96 -5.74
N SER A 58 -3.67 -9.70 -4.69
CA SER A 58 -3.72 -10.46 -3.44
C SER A 58 -4.45 -9.68 -2.36
N TYR A 59 -5.37 -10.33 -1.66
CA TYR A 59 -6.12 -9.74 -0.56
C TYR A 59 -5.18 -9.40 0.61
N VAL A 60 -5.25 -8.17 1.11
CA VAL A 60 -4.40 -7.70 2.20
C VAL A 60 -5.16 -7.23 3.43
N GLY A 61 -6.45 -6.99 3.34
CA GLY A 61 -7.25 -6.58 4.49
C GLY A 61 -8.59 -5.99 4.10
N THR A 62 -9.39 -5.66 5.11
CA THR A 62 -10.75 -5.14 4.94
C THR A 62 -10.93 -3.87 5.75
N LEU A 63 -11.51 -2.84 5.12
CA LEU A 63 -11.92 -1.60 5.77
C LEU A 63 -13.42 -1.63 6.05
N LEU A 64 -13.83 -1.00 7.14
CA LEU A 64 -15.24 -0.76 7.39
C LEU A 64 -15.70 0.43 6.56
N GLY A 65 -16.81 0.25 5.83
CA GLY A 65 -17.29 1.26 4.87
C GLY A 65 -17.79 2.54 5.50
N ASN A 66 -18.13 2.52 6.80
CA ASN A 66 -18.63 3.71 7.50
C ASN A 66 -17.59 4.32 8.46
N LEU A 67 -16.38 3.84 8.46
CA LEU A 67 -15.33 4.32 9.36
C LEU A 67 -14.35 5.21 8.59
N GLY A 68 -14.53 6.53 8.76
CA GLY A 68 -13.68 7.52 8.12
C GLY A 68 -12.66 8.09 9.10
N PHE A 69 -11.48 8.38 8.58
CA PHE A 69 -10.41 8.98 9.37
C PHE A 69 -10.39 10.49 9.14
N SER A 70 -10.45 11.26 10.22
CA SER A 70 -10.30 12.72 10.18
C SER A 70 -8.83 13.15 10.23
N PHE A 71 -7.92 12.19 10.34
CA PHE A 71 -6.47 12.40 10.37
C PHE A 71 -5.82 11.31 9.52
N ILE A 72 -4.56 11.52 9.15
CA ILE A 72 -3.80 10.53 8.38
C ILE A 72 -3.21 9.51 9.37
N PRO A 73 -3.61 8.22 9.31
CA PRO A 73 -3.03 7.22 10.19
C PRO A 73 -1.58 6.94 9.86
N ASP A 74 -0.81 6.52 10.85
CA ASP A 74 0.59 6.16 10.70
C ASP A 74 0.75 4.68 10.42
N CYS A 75 1.89 4.32 9.82
CA CYS A 75 2.26 2.93 9.63
C CYS A 75 2.86 2.30 10.89
N ASP A 76 3.40 3.12 11.79
CA ASP A 76 4.07 2.63 13.01
C ASP A 76 3.82 3.59 14.18
N PRO A 77 3.07 3.19 15.20
CA PRO A 77 2.34 1.90 15.27
C PRO A 77 1.16 1.90 14.29
N PRO A 78 0.85 0.75 13.69
CA PRO A 78 -0.25 0.67 12.75
C PRO A 78 -1.59 0.87 13.45
N ASP A 79 -2.48 1.62 12.80
CA ASP A 79 -3.83 1.81 13.32
C ASP A 79 -4.65 0.55 13.04
N PRO A 80 -5.31 -0.05 14.05
CA PRO A 80 -6.05 -1.29 13.85
C PRO A 80 -7.29 -1.15 12.97
N ASP A 81 -7.78 0.07 12.77
CA ASP A 81 -8.95 0.34 11.91
C ASP A 81 -8.56 0.65 10.47
N ALA A 82 -7.26 0.72 10.18
CA ALA A 82 -6.74 0.86 8.82
C ALA A 82 -6.21 -0.50 8.34
N VAL A 83 -6.00 -0.61 7.03
CA VAL A 83 -5.36 -1.81 6.46
C VAL A 83 -3.88 -1.52 6.30
N ASN A 84 -3.05 -2.31 6.98
CA ASN A 84 -1.60 -2.15 6.99
C ASN A 84 -0.95 -3.32 6.27
N PHE A 85 -0.04 -3.01 5.35
CA PHE A 85 0.60 -4.01 4.52
C PHE A 85 2.04 -3.60 4.24
N SER A 86 2.96 -4.57 4.26
CA SER A 86 4.37 -4.33 3.92
C SER A 86 4.64 -4.81 2.51
N VAL A 87 5.17 -3.91 1.68
CA VAL A 87 5.60 -4.23 0.32
C VAL A 87 7.08 -4.55 0.36
N GLN A 88 7.45 -5.71 -0.16
CA GLN A 88 8.84 -6.14 -0.23
C GLN A 88 9.20 -6.44 -1.67
N TRP A 89 10.37 -5.98 -2.11
CA TRP A 89 10.82 -6.23 -3.47
C TRP A 89 12.32 -6.39 -3.53
N ASP A 90 12.75 -7.06 -4.58
CA ASP A 90 14.16 -7.30 -4.86
C ASP A 90 14.56 -6.52 -6.12
N ASN A 91 15.79 -6.06 -6.15
CA ASN A 91 16.28 -5.35 -7.33
C ASN A 91 17.78 -5.53 -7.52
N ASN A 92 18.17 -5.94 -8.72
CA ASN A 92 19.57 -6.17 -9.07
C ASN A 92 20.32 -4.87 -9.37
N ASN A 93 19.61 -3.77 -9.57
CA ASN A 93 20.20 -2.50 -9.96
C ASN A 93 20.17 -1.46 -8.83
N ALA A 94 19.94 -1.89 -7.60
CA ALA A 94 19.85 -1.03 -6.42
C ALA A 94 18.82 0.09 -6.57
N ILE A 95 17.68 -0.22 -7.18
CA ILE A 95 16.57 0.74 -7.30
C ILE A 95 15.72 0.65 -6.04
N SER A 96 15.75 1.70 -5.22
CA SER A 96 15.09 1.74 -3.92
C SER A 96 13.63 2.19 -3.99
N ASN A 97 12.98 2.03 -5.14
CA ASN A 97 11.57 2.31 -5.29
C ASN A 97 10.91 1.32 -6.25
N THR A 98 9.62 1.14 -6.10
CA THR A 98 8.81 0.29 -6.96
C THR A 98 7.40 0.83 -7.01
N SER A 99 6.62 0.37 -7.98
CA SER A 99 5.20 0.70 -8.07
C SER A 99 4.36 -0.55 -7.78
N PHE A 100 3.15 -0.33 -7.30
CA PHE A 100 2.20 -1.40 -7.07
C PHE A 100 0.80 -0.92 -7.43
N THR A 101 -0.04 -1.88 -7.84
CA THR A 101 -1.45 -1.61 -8.14
C THR A 101 -2.29 -2.11 -6.99
N TRP A 102 -3.22 -1.27 -6.52
CA TRP A 102 -4.14 -1.65 -5.46
C TRP A 102 -5.57 -1.46 -5.91
N THR A 103 -6.45 -2.30 -5.37
CA THR A 103 -7.86 -2.37 -5.76
C THR A 103 -8.72 -2.39 -4.52
N VAL A 104 -9.83 -1.66 -4.56
CA VAL A 104 -10.83 -1.64 -3.49
C VAL A 104 -12.11 -2.27 -4.02
N ARG A 105 -12.53 -3.36 -3.40
CA ARG A 105 -13.73 -4.10 -3.80
C ARG A 105 -14.75 -4.13 -2.68
N ASP A 106 -16.01 -4.15 -3.06
CA ASP A 106 -17.11 -4.43 -2.13
C ASP A 106 -16.92 -5.84 -1.56
N GLY A 107 -16.91 -5.96 -0.23
CA GLY A 107 -16.71 -7.26 0.42
C GLY A 107 -17.86 -8.23 0.22
N SER A 108 -19.05 -7.75 -0.23
CA SER A 108 -20.21 -8.61 -0.44
C SER A 108 -20.33 -9.14 -1.87
N ASP A 109 -20.08 -8.31 -2.88
CA ASP A 109 -20.28 -8.70 -4.29
C ASP A 109 -19.05 -8.54 -5.18
N GLY A 110 -17.95 -8.01 -4.65
CA GLY A 110 -16.70 -7.87 -5.39
C GLY A 110 -16.66 -6.70 -6.36
N PHE A 111 -17.66 -5.81 -6.32
CA PHE A 111 -17.65 -4.64 -7.20
C PHE A 111 -16.43 -3.75 -6.93
N ILE A 112 -15.75 -3.33 -8.00
CA ILE A 112 -14.54 -2.52 -7.88
C ILE A 112 -14.89 -1.05 -7.81
N TYR A 113 -14.63 -0.42 -6.67
CA TYR A 113 -14.85 1.01 -6.46
C TYR A 113 -13.65 1.85 -6.80
N TYR A 114 -12.46 1.26 -6.75
CA TYR A 114 -11.24 1.99 -7.06
C TYR A 114 -10.12 1.02 -7.45
N GLN A 115 -9.32 1.44 -8.40
CA GLN A 115 -8.07 0.77 -8.75
C GLN A 115 -7.07 1.83 -9.18
N GLY A 116 -5.88 1.77 -8.63
CA GLY A 116 -4.83 2.73 -8.95
C GLY A 116 -3.46 2.15 -8.74
N THR A 117 -2.46 2.86 -9.24
CA THR A 117 -1.05 2.49 -9.12
C THR A 117 -0.32 3.61 -8.40
N ASP A 118 0.46 3.25 -7.40
CA ASP A 118 1.24 4.19 -6.61
C ASP A 118 2.70 3.74 -6.53
N LEU A 119 3.58 4.71 -6.35
CA LEU A 119 5.01 4.50 -6.21
C LEU A 119 5.38 4.49 -4.74
N ILE A 120 6.23 3.55 -4.34
CA ILE A 120 6.71 3.46 -2.97
C ILE A 120 8.23 3.38 -2.95
N SER A 121 8.82 4.06 -1.98
CA SER A 121 10.27 4.05 -1.76
C SER A 121 10.63 3.19 -0.56
N ALA A 122 11.85 2.68 -0.54
CA ALA A 122 12.34 1.84 0.55
C ALA A 122 12.27 2.58 1.89
N ASN A 123 11.93 1.86 2.94
CA ASN A 123 11.86 2.36 4.33
C ASN A 123 10.87 3.51 4.49
N ASP A 124 9.85 3.55 3.64
CA ASP A 124 8.85 4.60 3.66
C ASP A 124 7.56 4.14 4.36
N CYS A 125 6.73 5.09 4.74
CA CYS A 125 5.38 4.84 5.20
C CYS A 125 4.45 5.58 4.24
N LEU A 126 3.88 4.86 3.29
CA LEU A 126 2.97 5.43 2.32
C LEU A 126 1.54 5.29 2.84
N THR A 127 0.85 6.42 2.96
CA THR A 127 -0.55 6.43 3.42
C THR A 127 -1.45 6.74 2.23
N LEU A 128 -2.39 5.84 1.96
CA LEU A 128 -3.30 5.93 0.83
C LEU A 128 -4.73 6.04 1.32
N GLY A 129 -5.24 7.26 1.32
CA GLY A 129 -6.62 7.55 1.70
C GLY A 129 -7.55 7.49 0.50
N LEU A 130 -8.64 6.79 0.65
CA LEU A 130 -9.67 6.72 -0.39
C LEU A 130 -10.74 7.78 -0.09
N SER A 131 -10.84 8.77 -0.97
CA SER A 131 -11.79 9.87 -0.86
C SER A 131 -12.96 9.69 -1.81
N ASN A 132 -14.04 10.40 -1.55
CA ASN A 132 -15.17 10.47 -2.48
C ASN A 132 -14.70 10.92 -3.88
N LYS A 133 -13.80 11.89 -3.93
CA LYS A 133 -13.28 12.39 -5.20
C LYS A 133 -12.56 11.30 -6.00
N LYS A 134 -11.68 10.54 -5.36
CA LYS A 134 -10.97 9.43 -6.02
C LYS A 134 -11.93 8.37 -6.55
N ILE A 135 -12.93 8.01 -5.75
CA ILE A 135 -13.94 7.02 -6.14
C ILE A 135 -14.70 7.50 -7.37
N GLN A 136 -15.20 8.74 -7.34
CA GLN A 136 -15.97 9.32 -8.44
C GLN A 136 -15.15 9.44 -9.72
N GLU A 137 -13.89 9.87 -9.61
CA GLU A 137 -13.00 9.97 -10.76
C GLU A 137 -12.75 8.60 -11.39
N TYR A 138 -12.53 7.58 -10.57
CA TYR A 138 -12.33 6.22 -11.07
C TYR A 138 -13.58 5.69 -11.78
N LEU A 139 -14.74 5.82 -11.15
CA LEU A 139 -15.99 5.30 -11.71
C LEU A 139 -16.40 6.04 -12.98
N SER A 140 -16.11 7.33 -13.09
CA SER A 140 -16.44 8.10 -14.28
C SER A 140 -15.49 7.85 -15.45
N SER A 141 -14.33 7.25 -15.22
CA SER A 141 -13.37 6.93 -16.27
C SER A 141 -13.69 5.59 -16.97
N LYS A 142 -14.70 4.91 -16.55
CA LYS A 142 -15.08 3.58 -17.06
C LYS A 142 -16.13 3.65 -18.14
#